data_8a887debe0df2d891a82ac9a952bfe5d
#
_entry.id   8a887debe0df2d891a82ac9a952bfe5d
#
_cell.length_a   1.000
_cell.length_b   1.000
_cell.length_c   1.000
_cell.angle_alpha   90.00
_cell.angle_beta   90.00
_cell.angle_gamma   90.00
#
_symmetry.space_group_name_H-M   'P 1'
#
loop_
_entity.id
_entity.type
_entity.pdbx_description
1 polymer ?
#
loop_
_entity_poly.entity_id
_entity_poly.type
_entity_poly.pdbx_seq_one_letter_code
_entity_poly.pdbx_strand_id
1 'polypeptide(L)'
;YNDGWSKRRWEHFYDNRTVEEYSQLIKTFWFCGKERYHNAFYMTRIYYAFLISMQTDTYGAIPLEYYVKGAMPTDEKVKYMDQKDVYDVIFKMLDQAITALHNTPSTAQYSLGENDKCFGGDKDKWLRFANTLRLRLALRVSNVDPQLAKEQGEKAMADPAGLMQSDDDNMK
;
A
#
# COMPACT_ATOMS: atom_id res chain seq x y z
N TYR A 1 -27.01 -16.48 3.14
CA TYR A 1 -25.82 -15.71 2.80
C TYR A 1 -26.27 -14.27 2.60
N ASN A 2 -25.72 -13.32 3.36
CA ASN A 2 -26.13 -11.92 3.25
C ASN A 2 -24.99 -11.14 2.56
N ASP A 3 -25.22 -10.69 1.34
CA ASP A 3 -24.26 -9.90 0.52
C ASP A 3 -23.89 -8.55 1.14
N GLY A 4 -24.57 -8.14 2.22
CA GLY A 4 -24.33 -6.87 2.89
C GLY A 4 -22.92 -6.69 3.47
N TRP A 5 -22.21 -7.77 3.78
CA TRP A 5 -20.85 -7.69 4.34
C TRP A 5 -19.80 -7.43 3.25
N SER A 6 -19.91 -8.12 2.12
CA SER A 6 -19.03 -7.88 0.98
C SER A 6 -19.31 -6.50 0.37
N LYS A 7 -20.59 -6.13 0.23
CA LYS A 7 -21.00 -4.80 -0.23
C LYS A 7 -20.40 -3.68 0.62
N ARG A 8 -20.43 -3.78 1.96
CA ARG A 8 -19.86 -2.76 2.85
C ARG A 8 -18.36 -2.56 2.62
N ARG A 9 -17.57 -3.62 2.43
CA ARG A 9 -16.13 -3.48 2.16
C ARG A 9 -15.88 -2.70 0.86
N TRP A 10 -16.67 -2.99 -0.18
CA TRP A 10 -16.62 -2.27 -1.45
C TRP A 10 -16.98 -0.79 -1.27
N GLU A 11 -18.13 -0.52 -0.65
CA GLU A 11 -18.62 0.83 -0.40
C GLU A 11 -17.62 1.64 0.43
N HIS A 12 -17.11 1.11 1.54
CA HIS A 12 -16.14 1.82 2.36
C HIS A 12 -14.83 2.14 1.64
N PHE A 13 -14.42 1.32 0.70
CA PHE A 13 -13.21 1.59 -0.07
C PHE A 13 -13.44 2.65 -1.15
N TYR A 14 -14.57 2.59 -1.86
CA TYR A 14 -14.86 3.43 -3.02
C TYR A 14 -15.78 4.62 -2.74
N ASP A 15 -16.62 4.57 -1.71
CA ASP A 15 -17.57 5.65 -1.36
C ASP A 15 -16.88 6.80 -0.63
N ASN A 16 -16.10 7.58 -1.36
CA ASN A 16 -15.59 8.90 -0.98
C ASN A 16 -14.75 8.98 0.31
N ARG A 17 -14.39 7.86 0.94
CA ARG A 17 -13.57 7.89 2.15
C ARG A 17 -12.15 7.44 1.88
N THR A 18 -11.91 6.13 1.74
CA THR A 18 -10.54 5.62 1.66
C THR A 18 -9.78 6.17 0.46
N VAL A 19 -10.41 6.16 -0.72
CA VAL A 19 -9.77 6.59 -1.96
C VAL A 19 -9.60 8.10 -2.01
N GLU A 20 -10.62 8.86 -1.62
CA GLU A 20 -10.55 10.32 -1.59
C GLU A 20 -9.55 10.81 -0.55
N GLU A 21 -9.59 10.27 0.67
CA GLU A 21 -8.65 10.61 1.74
C GLU A 21 -7.21 10.27 1.33
N TYR A 22 -6.98 9.10 0.74
CA TYR A 22 -5.68 8.74 0.18
C TYR A 22 -5.21 9.74 -0.88
N SER A 23 -6.09 10.09 -1.84
CA SER A 23 -5.78 11.04 -2.90
C SER A 23 -5.44 12.43 -2.34
N GLN A 24 -6.15 12.89 -1.33
CA GLN A 24 -5.86 14.16 -0.66
C GLN A 24 -4.54 14.13 0.10
N LEU A 25 -4.24 13.06 0.84
CA LEU A 25 -2.97 12.90 1.52
C LEU A 25 -1.79 12.88 0.53
N ILE A 26 -1.90 12.14 -0.55
CA ILE A 26 -0.86 12.07 -1.58
C ILE A 26 -0.63 13.45 -2.23
N LYS A 27 -1.69 14.18 -2.56
CA LYS A 27 -1.59 15.54 -3.10
C LYS A 27 -0.94 16.48 -2.08
N THR A 28 -1.36 16.43 -0.82
CA THR A 28 -0.82 17.27 0.25
C THR A 28 0.68 17.03 0.43
N PHE A 29 1.10 15.76 0.55
CA PHE A 29 2.51 15.43 0.73
C PHE A 29 3.36 15.79 -0.50
N TRP A 30 2.78 15.70 -1.70
CA TRP A 30 3.46 16.06 -2.93
C TRP A 30 3.62 17.57 -3.11
N PHE A 31 2.58 18.37 -2.81
CA PHE A 31 2.58 19.81 -3.05
C PHE A 31 3.12 20.64 -1.89
N CYS A 32 3.01 20.17 -0.64
CA CYS A 32 3.38 20.93 0.56
C CYS A 32 4.85 20.76 1.00
N GLY A 33 5.75 20.35 0.12
CA GLY A 33 7.17 20.20 0.44
C GLY A 33 7.63 18.74 0.38
N LYS A 34 7.74 18.28 -0.83
CA LYS A 34 8.05 16.91 -1.22
C LYS A 34 9.14 16.22 -0.39
N GLU A 35 10.24 16.92 -0.09
CA GLU A 35 11.34 16.35 0.68
C GLU A 35 11.00 16.19 2.16
N ARG A 36 10.32 17.16 2.74
CA ARG A 36 9.91 17.14 4.16
C ARG A 36 8.89 16.05 4.47
N TYR A 37 8.02 15.72 3.53
CA TYR A 37 6.96 14.72 3.68
C TYR A 37 7.32 13.37 3.06
N HIS A 38 8.57 13.16 2.69
CA HIS A 38 9.03 11.96 1.99
C HIS A 38 8.62 10.68 2.73
N ASN A 39 8.96 10.56 4.01
CA ASN A 39 8.61 9.36 4.77
C ASN A 39 7.10 9.17 4.91
N ALA A 40 6.37 10.22 5.26
CA ALA A 40 4.91 10.18 5.38
C ALA A 40 4.23 9.75 4.08
N PHE A 41 4.70 10.26 2.94
CA PHE A 41 4.21 9.88 1.62
C PHE A 41 4.37 8.39 1.35
N TYR A 42 5.56 7.82 1.59
CA TYR A 42 5.81 6.41 1.29
C TYR A 42 5.18 5.46 2.32
N MET A 43 5.08 5.83 3.60
CA MET A 43 4.30 5.10 4.59
C MET A 43 2.82 5.02 4.19
N THR A 44 2.23 6.13 3.74
CA THR A 44 0.84 6.15 3.22
C THR A 44 0.68 5.25 2.01
N ARG A 45 1.66 5.20 1.11
CA ARG A 45 1.64 4.29 -0.05
C ARG A 45 1.70 2.82 0.34
N ILE A 46 2.48 2.46 1.37
CA ILE A 46 2.53 1.08 1.89
C ILE A 46 1.15 0.69 2.44
N TYR A 47 0.53 1.57 3.22
CA TYR A 47 -0.80 1.31 3.75
C TYR A 47 -1.85 1.14 2.64
N TYR A 48 -1.79 1.98 1.63
CA TYR A 48 -2.70 1.87 0.48
C TYR A 48 -2.48 0.58 -0.31
N ALA A 49 -1.23 0.15 -0.52
CA ALA A 49 -0.92 -1.14 -1.13
C ALA A 49 -1.54 -2.32 -0.35
N PHE A 50 -1.51 -2.26 0.99
CA PHE A 50 -2.19 -3.23 1.85
C PHE A 50 -3.72 -3.21 1.62
N LEU A 51 -4.35 -2.04 1.59
CA LEU A 51 -5.79 -1.91 1.37
C LEU A 51 -6.19 -2.43 -0.02
N ILE A 52 -5.44 -2.10 -1.07
CA ILE A 52 -5.66 -2.61 -2.44
C ILE A 52 -5.56 -4.13 -2.47
N SER A 53 -4.59 -4.71 -1.77
CA SER A 53 -4.43 -6.17 -1.72
C SER A 53 -5.66 -6.85 -1.14
N MET A 54 -6.25 -6.29 -0.08
CA MET A 54 -7.49 -6.81 0.50
C MET A 54 -8.69 -6.70 -0.45
N GLN A 55 -8.74 -5.64 -1.26
CA GLN A 55 -9.82 -5.44 -2.23
C GLN A 55 -9.72 -6.47 -3.36
N THR A 56 -8.57 -6.59 -4.02
CA THR A 56 -8.39 -7.54 -5.11
C THR A 56 -8.48 -8.99 -4.64
N ASP A 57 -8.06 -9.31 -3.41
CA ASP A 57 -8.22 -10.63 -2.82
C ASP A 57 -9.69 -11.00 -2.56
N THR A 58 -10.54 -10.00 -2.38
CA THR A 58 -11.98 -10.20 -2.13
C THR A 58 -12.79 -10.24 -3.42
N TYR A 59 -12.46 -9.37 -4.40
CA TYR A 59 -13.30 -9.11 -5.57
C TYR A 59 -12.65 -9.52 -6.90
N GLY A 60 -11.37 -9.89 -6.93
CA GLY A 60 -10.63 -10.16 -8.15
C GLY A 60 -10.26 -8.87 -8.89
N ALA A 61 -10.81 -8.67 -10.07
CA ALA A 61 -10.60 -7.43 -10.82
C ALA A 61 -11.23 -6.23 -10.12
N ILE A 62 -10.50 -5.10 -10.04
CA ILE A 62 -10.96 -3.87 -9.39
C ILE A 62 -10.66 -2.63 -10.24
N PRO A 63 -11.41 -1.53 -10.10
CA PRO A 63 -11.20 -0.29 -10.82
C PRO A 63 -10.08 0.54 -10.19
N LEU A 64 -8.83 0.11 -10.34
CA LEU A 64 -7.66 0.70 -9.65
C LEU A 64 -7.08 1.92 -10.37
N GLU A 65 -7.14 1.99 -11.69
CA GLU A 65 -6.41 3.00 -12.47
C GLU A 65 -6.73 4.44 -12.06
N TYR A 66 -7.98 4.74 -11.82
CA TYR A 66 -8.45 6.07 -11.46
C TYR A 66 -8.00 6.51 -10.07
N TYR A 67 -7.86 5.57 -9.17
CA TYR A 67 -7.52 5.82 -7.77
C TYR A 67 -6.02 6.02 -7.55
N VAL A 68 -5.20 5.36 -8.36
CA VAL A 68 -3.73 5.58 -8.34
C VAL A 68 -3.37 6.97 -8.88
N LYS A 69 -4.15 7.49 -9.83
CA LYS A 69 -3.95 8.83 -10.43
C LYS A 69 -4.59 9.97 -9.63
N GLY A 70 -5.41 9.66 -8.62
CA GLY A 70 -6.07 10.66 -7.78
C GLY A 70 -7.13 11.49 -8.50
N ALA A 71 -7.70 10.98 -9.60
CA ALA A 71 -8.78 11.62 -10.34
C ALA A 71 -9.93 10.64 -10.57
N MET A 72 -11.15 11.04 -10.19
CA MET A 72 -12.36 10.33 -10.60
C MET A 72 -12.71 10.72 -12.04
N PRO A 73 -13.00 9.76 -12.93
CA PRO A 73 -13.49 10.08 -14.25
C PRO A 73 -14.90 10.65 -14.15
N THR A 74 -15.14 11.77 -14.79
CA THR A 74 -16.45 12.42 -14.79
C THR A 74 -17.41 11.84 -15.83
N ASP A 75 -16.90 11.28 -16.93
CA ASP A 75 -17.72 10.88 -18.08
C ASP A 75 -17.29 9.55 -18.76
N GLU A 76 -16.27 8.86 -18.25
CA GLU A 76 -15.80 7.60 -18.84
C GLU A 76 -16.28 6.38 -18.03
N LYS A 77 -16.55 5.29 -18.75
CA LYS A 77 -16.79 3.98 -18.09
C LYS A 77 -15.55 3.58 -17.32
N VAL A 78 -15.71 3.33 -16.03
CA VAL A 78 -14.63 2.85 -15.15
C VAL A 78 -14.16 1.49 -15.64
N LYS A 79 -12.89 1.38 -15.98
CA LYS A 79 -12.26 0.11 -16.39
C LYS A 79 -11.79 -0.64 -15.16
N TYR A 80 -12.09 -1.94 -15.13
CA TYR A 80 -11.57 -2.84 -14.14
C TYR A 80 -10.19 -3.35 -14.59
N MET A 81 -9.26 -3.36 -13.66
CA MET A 81 -7.92 -3.93 -13.85
C MET A 81 -7.92 -5.36 -13.36
N ASP A 82 -7.39 -6.27 -14.15
CA ASP A 82 -7.32 -7.68 -13.77
C ASP A 82 -6.46 -7.89 -12.51
N GLN A 83 -6.80 -8.89 -11.70
CA GLN A 83 -6.13 -9.15 -10.43
C GLN A 83 -4.61 -9.27 -10.59
N LYS A 84 -4.14 -9.92 -11.65
CA LYS A 84 -2.70 -10.02 -11.95
C LYS A 84 -2.05 -8.65 -12.05
N ASP A 85 -2.64 -7.75 -12.84
CA ASP A 85 -2.09 -6.40 -13.06
C ASP A 85 -2.17 -5.57 -11.77
N VAL A 86 -3.20 -5.78 -10.95
CA VAL A 86 -3.30 -5.16 -9.62
C VAL A 86 -2.14 -5.60 -8.71
N TYR A 87 -1.79 -6.89 -8.71
CA TYR A 87 -0.64 -7.38 -7.96
C TYR A 87 0.68 -6.80 -8.45
N ASP A 88 0.86 -6.65 -9.77
CA ASP A 88 2.03 -5.99 -10.35
C ASP A 88 2.15 -4.54 -9.87
N VAL A 89 1.04 -3.80 -9.80
CA VAL A 89 0.99 -2.44 -9.24
C VAL A 89 1.36 -2.45 -7.75
N ILE A 90 0.82 -3.38 -6.96
CA ILE A 90 1.10 -3.48 -5.52
C ILE A 90 2.59 -3.75 -5.28
N PHE A 91 3.19 -4.73 -5.96
CA PHE A 91 4.61 -5.01 -5.82
C PHE A 91 5.49 -3.83 -6.22
N LYS A 92 5.12 -3.12 -7.28
CA LYS A 92 5.81 -1.89 -7.70
C LYS A 92 5.69 -0.78 -6.66
N MET A 93 4.52 -0.61 -6.05
CA MET A 93 4.32 0.37 -4.97
C MET A 93 5.19 0.04 -3.74
N LEU A 94 5.24 -1.22 -3.34
CA LEU A 94 6.07 -1.67 -2.23
C LEU A 94 7.56 -1.50 -2.53
N ASP A 95 8.00 -1.85 -3.75
CA ASP A 95 9.38 -1.70 -4.18
C ASP A 95 9.85 -0.23 -4.11
N GLN A 96 9.02 0.67 -4.68
CA GLN A 96 9.28 2.11 -4.63
C GLN A 96 9.30 2.65 -3.19
N ALA A 97 8.35 2.23 -2.36
CA ALA A 97 8.23 2.74 -1.00
C ALA A 97 9.38 2.27 -0.09
N ILE A 98 9.74 0.99 -0.16
CA ILE A 98 10.84 0.42 0.62
C ILE A 98 12.16 1.09 0.21
N THR A 99 12.43 1.16 -1.11
CA THR A 99 13.63 1.84 -1.62
C THR A 99 13.72 3.29 -1.17
N ALA A 100 12.62 4.01 -1.23
CA ALA A 100 12.55 5.42 -0.85
C ALA A 100 12.76 5.62 0.66
N LEU A 101 12.16 4.78 1.51
CA LEU A 101 12.33 4.87 2.96
C LEU A 101 13.77 4.53 3.40
N HIS A 102 14.46 3.63 2.71
CA HIS A 102 15.90 3.41 2.92
C HIS A 102 16.74 4.63 2.52
N ASN A 103 16.31 5.36 1.50
CA ASN A 103 16.98 6.56 0.98
C ASN A 103 16.31 7.86 1.46
N THR A 104 15.91 7.92 2.73
CA THR A 104 15.29 9.12 3.32
C THR A 104 16.21 10.33 3.15
N PRO A 105 15.72 11.47 2.60
CA PRO A 105 16.51 12.69 2.49
C PRO A 105 17.03 13.19 3.85
N SER A 106 18.17 13.91 3.84
CA SER A 106 18.74 14.53 5.05
C SER A 106 17.90 15.67 5.62
N THR A 107 16.94 16.19 4.86
CA THR A 107 15.98 17.19 5.31
C THR A 107 15.14 16.63 6.48
N ALA A 108 14.92 17.46 7.52
CA ALA A 108 14.09 17.09 8.66
C ALA A 108 12.70 16.63 8.21
N GLN A 109 12.37 15.38 8.50
CA GLN A 109 11.14 14.76 8.09
C GLN A 109 9.95 15.18 8.96
N TYR A 110 8.79 15.35 8.34
CA TYR A 110 7.52 15.51 9.06
C TYR A 110 7.20 14.20 9.79
N SER A 111 7.01 14.29 11.10
CA SER A 111 6.61 13.14 11.91
C SER A 111 5.09 13.01 11.88
N LEU A 112 4.60 11.83 11.51
CA LEU A 112 3.18 11.50 11.65
C LEU A 112 2.79 11.34 13.12
N GLY A 113 3.72 10.86 13.97
CA GLY A 113 3.50 10.70 15.40
C GLY A 113 2.17 10.02 15.73
N GLU A 114 1.40 10.60 16.64
CA GLU A 114 0.10 10.07 17.07
C GLU A 114 -0.98 10.05 15.97
N ASN A 115 -0.77 10.74 14.85
CA ASN A 115 -1.69 10.69 13.71
C ASN A 115 -1.56 9.37 12.93
N ASP A 116 -0.41 8.70 13.01
CA ASP A 116 -0.25 7.34 12.53
C ASP A 116 -0.68 6.34 13.60
N LYS A 117 -1.93 5.88 13.51
CA LYS A 117 -2.49 4.89 14.45
C LYS A 117 -1.93 3.49 14.24
N CYS A 118 -1.19 3.25 13.16
CA CYS A 118 -0.62 1.93 12.88
C CYS A 118 0.68 1.71 13.65
N PHE A 119 1.65 2.62 13.49
CA PHE A 119 3.01 2.47 14.03
C PHE A 119 3.59 3.74 14.66
N GLY A 120 2.78 4.79 14.86
CA GLY A 120 3.23 6.03 15.47
C GLY A 120 4.25 6.83 14.66
N GLY A 121 4.28 6.64 13.35
CA GLY A 121 5.26 7.27 12.45
C GLY A 121 6.64 6.60 12.47
N ASP A 122 6.79 5.43 13.07
CA ASP A 122 8.03 4.67 13.12
C ASP A 122 8.36 4.07 11.75
N LYS A 123 9.40 4.62 11.11
CA LYS A 123 9.84 4.22 9.77
C LYS A 123 10.29 2.75 9.71
N ASP A 124 10.96 2.27 10.73
CA ASP A 124 11.52 0.91 10.72
C ASP A 124 10.41 -0.13 10.89
N LYS A 125 9.37 0.18 11.67
CA LYS A 125 8.15 -0.64 11.74
C LYS A 125 7.41 -0.66 10.39
N TRP A 126 7.30 0.48 9.71
CA TRP A 126 6.72 0.53 8.37
C TRP A 126 7.50 -0.28 7.33
N LEU A 127 8.83 -0.28 7.40
CA LEU A 127 9.68 -1.11 6.54
C LEU A 127 9.47 -2.59 6.80
N ARG A 128 9.50 -3.03 8.07
CA ARG A 128 9.20 -4.43 8.44
C ARG A 128 7.81 -4.87 8.00
N PHE A 129 6.82 -4.02 8.20
CA PHE A 129 5.46 -4.29 7.71
C PHE A 129 5.41 -4.43 6.19
N ALA A 130 6.05 -3.53 5.44
CA ALA A 130 6.09 -3.58 3.98
C ALA A 130 6.75 -4.88 3.47
N ASN A 131 7.86 -5.29 4.07
CA ASN A 131 8.53 -6.54 3.72
C ASN A 131 7.68 -7.77 4.07
N THR A 132 7.02 -7.77 5.22
CA THR A 132 6.10 -8.86 5.63
C THR A 132 4.91 -8.93 4.69
N LEU A 133 4.33 -7.79 4.30
CA LEU A 133 3.25 -7.72 3.31
C LEU A 133 3.73 -8.26 1.95
N ARG A 134 4.92 -7.83 1.50
CA ARG A 134 5.54 -8.32 0.25
C ARG A 134 5.67 -9.85 0.27
N LEU A 135 6.22 -10.42 1.33
CA LEU A 135 6.39 -11.86 1.48
C LEU A 135 5.05 -12.60 1.47
N ARG A 136 4.06 -12.09 2.22
CA ARG A 136 2.71 -12.65 2.27
C ARG A 136 2.08 -12.68 0.87
N LEU A 137 2.18 -11.61 0.11
CA LEU A 137 1.63 -11.50 -1.24
C LEU A 137 2.40 -12.41 -2.23
N ALA A 138 3.72 -12.51 -2.09
CA ALA A 138 4.54 -13.45 -2.87
C ALA A 138 4.08 -14.90 -2.67
N LEU A 139 3.85 -15.30 -1.42
CA LEU A 139 3.32 -16.64 -1.12
C LEU A 139 1.92 -16.88 -1.71
N ARG A 140 1.08 -15.85 -1.79
CA ARG A 140 -0.27 -15.99 -2.41
C ARG A 140 -0.22 -16.28 -3.91
N VAL A 141 0.74 -15.71 -4.62
CA VAL A 141 0.87 -15.92 -6.07
C VAL A 141 1.71 -17.14 -6.42
N SER A 142 2.24 -17.87 -5.46
CA SER A 142 3.22 -18.96 -5.66
C SER A 142 2.69 -20.09 -6.58
N ASN A 143 1.40 -20.35 -6.59
CA ASN A 143 0.80 -21.39 -7.43
C ASN A 143 0.48 -20.90 -8.84
N VAL A 144 0.36 -19.60 -9.07
CA VAL A 144 -0.03 -19.02 -10.37
C VAL A 144 1.15 -18.39 -11.10
N ASP A 145 2.11 -17.83 -10.36
CA ASP A 145 3.36 -17.26 -10.88
C ASP A 145 4.52 -17.55 -9.92
N PRO A 146 5.10 -18.77 -9.96
CA PRO A 146 6.20 -19.16 -9.07
C PRO A 146 7.46 -18.30 -9.23
N GLN A 147 7.69 -17.76 -10.44
CA GLN A 147 8.85 -16.91 -10.71
C GLN A 147 8.72 -15.56 -10.00
N LEU A 148 7.57 -14.92 -10.13
CA LEU A 148 7.26 -13.67 -9.40
C LEU A 148 7.29 -13.90 -7.90
N ALA A 149 6.72 -15.01 -7.42
CA ALA A 149 6.70 -15.37 -6.01
C ALA A 149 8.12 -15.50 -5.44
N LYS A 150 8.99 -16.20 -6.17
CA LYS A 150 10.40 -16.34 -5.78
C LYS A 150 11.09 -14.96 -5.72
N GLU A 151 10.99 -14.18 -6.78
CA GLU A 151 11.62 -12.85 -6.85
C GLU A 151 11.19 -11.93 -5.70
N GLN A 152 9.88 -11.82 -5.47
CA GLN A 152 9.35 -10.93 -4.44
C GLN A 152 9.62 -11.46 -3.02
N GLY A 153 9.60 -12.78 -2.84
CA GLY A 153 9.96 -13.41 -1.58
C GLY A 153 11.43 -13.22 -1.22
N GLU A 154 12.34 -13.42 -2.17
CA GLU A 154 13.78 -13.20 -1.97
C GLU A 154 14.09 -11.73 -1.65
N LYS A 155 13.45 -10.77 -2.34
CA LYS A 155 13.56 -9.34 -2.02
C LYS A 155 13.12 -9.02 -0.60
N ALA A 156 11.99 -9.59 -0.15
CA ALA A 156 11.48 -9.36 1.20
C ALA A 156 12.40 -9.92 2.29
N MET A 157 12.99 -11.09 2.05
CA MET A 157 13.88 -11.76 2.99
C MET A 157 15.29 -11.14 3.04
N ALA A 158 15.75 -10.55 1.94
CA ALA A 158 17.07 -9.94 1.83
C ALA A 158 17.15 -8.50 2.34
N ASP A 159 15.99 -7.86 2.59
CA ASP A 159 15.94 -6.47 3.02
C ASP A 159 16.52 -6.31 4.44
N PRO A 160 17.44 -5.33 4.68
CA PRO A 160 18.10 -5.16 5.95
C PRO A 160 17.17 -4.77 7.11
N ALA A 161 15.99 -4.19 6.84
CA ALA A 161 15.01 -3.90 7.88
C ALA A 161 14.35 -5.17 8.45
N GLY A 162 14.42 -6.29 7.70
CA GLY A 162 13.82 -7.56 8.08
C GLY A 162 12.29 -7.59 7.98
N LEU A 163 11.72 -8.59 8.60
CA LEU A 163 10.27 -8.83 8.70
C LEU A 163 9.76 -8.48 10.10
N MET A 164 8.44 -8.39 10.25
CA MET A 164 7.80 -8.34 11.57
C MET A 164 8.11 -9.63 12.35
N GLN A 165 8.52 -9.52 13.61
CA GLN A 165 9.02 -10.65 14.40
C GLN A 165 8.26 -10.86 15.70
N SER A 166 7.54 -9.87 16.19
CA SER A 166 6.87 -9.92 17.48
C SER A 166 5.54 -9.15 17.46
N ASP A 167 4.77 -9.29 18.52
CA ASP A 167 3.52 -8.53 18.71
C ASP A 167 3.75 -7.01 18.79
N ASP A 168 4.95 -6.57 19.17
CA ASP A 168 5.32 -5.15 19.18
C ASP A 168 5.44 -4.54 17.76
N ASP A 169 5.60 -5.39 16.75
CA ASP A 169 5.60 -5.00 15.34
C ASP A 169 4.18 -4.98 14.72
N ASN A 170 3.16 -5.41 15.46
CA ASN A 170 1.78 -5.42 14.96
C ASN A 170 1.23 -4.00 14.81
N MET A 171 0.42 -3.83 13.79
CA MET A 171 -0.40 -2.65 13.59
C MET A 171 -1.42 -2.54 14.74
N LYS A 172 -1.49 -1.39 15.38
CA LYS A 172 -2.40 -1.13 16.51
C LYS A 172 -3.80 -0.80 16.04
#